data_e5cc79011fa93fc3f0300cd15b969d21
#
_entry.id   e5cc79011fa93fc3f0300cd15b969d21
#
_cell.length_a   1.000
_cell.length_b   1.000
_cell.length_c   1.000
_cell.angle_alpha   90.00
_cell.angle_beta   90.00
_cell.angle_gamma   90.00
#
_symmetry.space_group_name_H-M   'P 1'
#
loop_
_entity.id
_entity.type
_entity.pdbx_description
1 polymer ?
#
loop_
_entity_poly.entity_id
_entity_poly.type
_entity_poly.pdbx_seq_one_letter_code
_entity_poly.pdbx_strand_id
1 'polypeptide(L)'
;MYIFPPQSLLADEFNAVKSNIAQSCFTPAAAQEILNLTPSTDRDYIELQLGRTEEMRKLLSDAEPFPVSGYCDLTKELQLLKIENSVLLPSQALQVASLTHTVDLIIKFFNQAERHPLLKQILNDCIFEPAIANEIERVLDSFGVVRSTASTELMHIRRTLQRQRAESDRAYQQVIARYKKNGWLTDSEESSRNGRRVLSIVAEQKRTINGIIHDMSATGKTAFVEPDEVLHINNHIQQLEQDERLEITRIMRQLTIFLRNYYTTLQQYFFILTQMDMHHAKALFALNYRAVKPEITIKSEINLVNASHPILLMQQKDVQKNVVPFTLHLNSEKRILIISGPNAGGKTVCMKAVGLLLIMAQ
;
A
#
# COMPACT_ATOMS: atom_id res chain seq x y z
N MET A 1 24.87 -7.83 20.86
CA MET A 1 26.26 -7.61 20.42
C MET A 1 26.48 -6.14 20.11
N TYR A 2 27.54 -5.52 20.60
CA TYR A 2 27.84 -4.12 20.24
C TYR A 2 28.82 -4.13 19.08
N ILE A 3 28.45 -3.49 17.96
CA ILE A 3 29.42 -3.13 16.91
C ILE A 3 30.22 -1.96 17.45
N PHE A 4 31.46 -2.20 17.85
CA PHE A 4 32.28 -1.16 18.44
C PHE A 4 33.38 -0.72 17.46
N PRO A 5 33.56 0.57 17.25
CA PRO A 5 32.72 1.70 17.70
C PRO A 5 31.38 1.78 16.93
N PRO A 6 30.31 2.37 17.49
CA PRO A 6 28.99 2.49 16.84
C PRO A 6 29.01 3.20 15.49
N GLN A 7 30.03 4.03 15.26
CA GLN A 7 30.28 4.77 14.01
C GLN A 7 31.30 4.08 13.10
N SER A 8 31.46 2.75 13.24
CA SER A 8 32.40 2.02 12.41
C SER A 8 31.96 1.99 10.94
N LEU A 9 32.94 1.91 10.02
CA LEU A 9 32.69 1.72 8.57
C LEU A 9 31.81 0.47 8.29
N LEU A 10 31.85 -0.53 9.18
CA LEU A 10 30.98 -1.70 9.10
C LEU A 10 29.51 -1.38 9.34
N ALA A 11 29.18 -0.39 10.19
CA ALA A 11 27.81 0.07 10.39
C ALA A 11 27.24 0.68 9.11
N ASP A 12 28.03 1.49 8.39
CA ASP A 12 27.62 2.10 7.12
C ASP A 12 27.43 1.04 6.02
N GLU A 13 28.32 0.06 5.95
CA GLU A 13 28.21 -1.05 4.99
C GLU A 13 27.01 -1.96 5.30
N PHE A 14 26.74 -2.24 6.56
CA PHE A 14 25.55 -3.00 6.97
C PHE A 14 24.26 -2.23 6.67
N ASN A 15 24.25 -0.91 6.89
CA ASN A 15 23.12 -0.06 6.51
C ASN A 15 22.90 -0.04 4.98
N ALA A 16 23.97 -0.05 4.18
CA ALA A 16 23.87 -0.16 2.72
C ALA A 16 23.24 -1.49 2.29
N VAL A 17 23.61 -2.61 2.93
CA VAL A 17 22.96 -3.92 2.70
C VAL A 17 21.49 -3.87 3.07
N LYS A 18 21.14 -3.38 4.27
CA LYS A 18 19.75 -3.22 4.70
C LYS A 18 18.94 -2.35 3.73
N SER A 19 19.51 -1.24 3.27
CA SER A 19 18.87 -0.35 2.30
C SER A 19 18.62 -1.05 0.96
N ASN A 20 19.54 -1.89 0.49
CA ASN A 20 19.37 -2.67 -0.73
C ASN A 20 18.23 -3.71 -0.58
N ILE A 21 18.16 -4.40 0.57
CA ILE A 21 17.08 -5.34 0.86
C ILE A 21 15.74 -4.60 0.96
N ALA A 22 15.69 -3.47 1.67
CA ALA A 22 14.48 -2.66 1.88
C ALA A 22 13.86 -2.16 0.56
N GLN A 23 14.67 -1.88 -0.47
CA GLN A 23 14.18 -1.52 -1.81
C GLN A 23 13.40 -2.65 -2.50
N SER A 24 13.56 -3.89 -2.05
CA SER A 24 12.85 -5.06 -2.59
C SER A 24 11.58 -5.40 -1.81
N CYS A 25 11.27 -4.67 -0.72
CA CYS A 25 10.02 -4.83 0.00
C CYS A 25 8.85 -4.23 -0.80
N PHE A 26 7.69 -4.85 -0.71
CA PHE A 26 6.44 -4.35 -1.30
C PHE A 26 5.86 -3.20 -0.48
N THR A 27 6.08 -3.19 0.84
CA THR A 27 5.46 -2.26 1.77
C THR A 27 6.49 -1.40 2.50
N PRO A 28 6.19 -0.10 2.76
CA PRO A 28 7.02 0.75 3.60
C PRO A 28 7.22 0.19 5.02
N ALA A 29 6.21 -0.49 5.58
CA ALA A 29 6.30 -1.10 6.90
C ALA A 29 7.40 -2.18 6.94
N ALA A 30 7.40 -3.12 5.99
CA ALA A 30 8.45 -4.14 5.90
C ALA A 30 9.83 -3.53 5.62
N ALA A 31 9.91 -2.52 4.76
CA ALA A 31 11.14 -1.80 4.50
C ALA A 31 11.70 -1.14 5.80
N GLN A 32 10.83 -0.52 6.60
CA GLN A 32 11.24 0.08 7.87
C GLN A 32 11.72 -0.96 8.88
N GLU A 33 11.07 -2.11 8.96
CA GLU A 33 11.51 -3.24 9.80
C GLU A 33 12.90 -3.74 9.36
N ILE A 34 13.16 -3.89 8.06
CA ILE A 34 14.50 -4.23 7.54
C ILE A 34 15.55 -3.18 7.93
N LEU A 35 15.23 -1.89 7.80
CA LEU A 35 16.17 -0.82 8.19
C LEU A 35 16.45 -0.79 9.68
N ASN A 36 15.50 -1.21 10.51
CA ASN A 36 15.62 -1.27 11.97
C ASN A 36 16.30 -2.55 12.48
N LEU A 37 16.62 -3.52 11.60
CA LEU A 37 17.31 -4.75 12.02
C LEU A 37 18.62 -4.45 12.72
N THR A 38 18.82 -5.11 13.83
CA THR A 38 20.06 -5.11 14.63
C THR A 38 20.53 -6.55 14.81
N PRO A 39 21.86 -6.77 14.89
CA PRO A 39 22.40 -8.10 15.15
C PRO A 39 21.87 -8.68 16.47
N SER A 40 21.52 -9.94 16.46
CA SER A 40 21.09 -10.71 17.64
C SER A 40 22.20 -11.61 18.14
N THR A 41 22.16 -12.00 19.43
CA THR A 41 23.01 -13.03 20.03
C THR A 41 22.20 -14.28 20.42
N ASP A 42 20.88 -14.23 20.21
CA ASP A 42 20.00 -15.37 20.45
C ASP A 42 20.09 -16.34 19.25
N ARG A 43 20.69 -17.47 19.49
CA ARG A 43 20.94 -18.49 18.46
C ARG A 43 19.65 -19.03 17.88
N ASP A 44 18.67 -19.34 18.69
CA ASP A 44 17.42 -19.97 18.25
C ASP A 44 16.65 -18.98 17.36
N TYR A 45 16.66 -17.71 17.75
CA TYR A 45 16.11 -16.63 16.93
C TYR A 45 16.83 -16.48 15.59
N ILE A 46 18.18 -16.48 15.60
CA ILE A 46 18.99 -16.38 14.38
C ILE A 46 18.70 -17.56 13.44
N GLU A 47 18.75 -18.79 13.95
CA GLU A 47 18.49 -20.00 13.15
C GLU A 47 17.08 -20.01 12.56
N LEU A 48 16.08 -19.53 13.32
CA LEU A 48 14.70 -19.39 12.86
C LEU A 48 14.59 -18.37 11.73
N GLN A 49 15.18 -17.17 11.87
CA GLN A 49 15.11 -16.11 10.85
C GLN A 49 15.85 -16.51 9.57
N LEU A 50 17.04 -17.10 9.69
CA LEU A 50 17.78 -17.64 8.56
C LEU A 50 17.05 -18.80 7.89
N GLY A 51 16.41 -19.67 8.68
CA GLY A 51 15.59 -20.78 8.20
C GLY A 51 14.40 -20.31 7.37
N ARG A 52 13.64 -19.34 7.87
CA ARG A 52 12.51 -18.72 7.15
C ARG A 52 12.95 -18.07 5.83
N THR A 53 14.08 -17.37 5.87
CA THR A 53 14.63 -16.76 4.64
C THR A 53 15.06 -17.83 3.63
N GLU A 54 15.65 -18.94 4.09
CA GLU A 54 16.05 -20.05 3.20
C GLU A 54 14.83 -20.78 2.62
N GLU A 55 13.76 -21.00 3.40
CA GLU A 55 12.51 -21.55 2.87
C GLU A 55 11.90 -20.65 1.80
N MET A 56 11.86 -19.33 2.03
CA MET A 56 11.38 -18.37 1.05
C MET A 56 12.27 -18.34 -0.20
N ARG A 57 13.60 -18.44 -0.05
CA ARG A 57 14.53 -18.50 -1.16
C ARG A 57 14.29 -19.74 -2.03
N LYS A 58 14.07 -20.91 -1.42
CA LYS A 58 13.73 -22.16 -2.14
C LYS A 58 12.39 -22.01 -2.87
N LEU A 59 11.38 -21.51 -2.20
CA LEU A 59 10.05 -21.26 -2.76
C LEU A 59 10.13 -20.38 -4.02
N LEU A 60 10.91 -19.30 -3.98
CA LEU A 60 11.13 -18.43 -5.14
C LEU A 60 11.99 -19.08 -6.24
N SER A 61 13.01 -19.90 -5.86
CA SER A 61 13.84 -20.63 -6.81
C SER A 61 13.06 -21.70 -7.56
N ASP A 62 12.15 -22.38 -6.89
CA ASP A 62 11.35 -23.46 -7.45
C ASP A 62 10.16 -22.92 -8.27
N ALA A 63 10.06 -21.59 -8.39
CA ALA A 63 8.99 -20.88 -9.08
C ALA A 63 7.58 -21.31 -8.61
N GLU A 64 7.44 -21.63 -7.32
CA GLU A 64 6.14 -21.96 -6.75
C GLU A 64 5.23 -20.70 -6.77
N PRO A 65 3.92 -20.85 -7.03
CA PRO A 65 3.00 -19.73 -7.17
C PRO A 65 2.65 -19.10 -5.80
N PHE A 66 3.66 -18.53 -5.13
CA PHE A 66 3.44 -17.82 -3.88
C PHE A 66 2.70 -16.50 -4.12
N PRO A 67 1.67 -16.17 -3.34
CA PRO A 67 0.93 -14.92 -3.52
C PRO A 67 1.79 -13.71 -3.12
N VAL A 68 2.22 -12.96 -4.14
CA VAL A 68 3.02 -11.73 -3.99
C VAL A 68 2.24 -10.45 -4.31
N SER A 69 0.95 -10.56 -4.65
CA SER A 69 0.07 -9.44 -4.96
C SER A 69 -0.81 -9.06 -3.77
N GLY A 70 -1.23 -7.80 -3.72
CA GLY A 70 -2.16 -7.33 -2.69
C GLY A 70 -1.51 -6.92 -1.36
N TYR A 71 -0.19 -6.90 -1.29
CA TYR A 71 0.53 -6.35 -0.14
C TYR A 71 0.28 -4.85 -0.03
N CYS A 72 -0.19 -4.40 1.11
CA CYS A 72 -0.48 -3.00 1.39
C CYS A 72 -0.06 -2.62 2.80
N ASP A 73 0.29 -1.36 2.97
CA ASP A 73 0.63 -0.80 4.27
C ASP A 73 -0.64 -0.27 4.95
N LEU A 74 -1.02 -0.90 6.05
CA LEU A 74 -2.19 -0.51 6.86
C LEU A 74 -1.82 0.29 8.11
N THR A 75 -0.62 0.83 8.21
CA THR A 75 -0.19 1.57 9.40
C THR A 75 -1.14 2.72 9.73
N LYS A 76 -1.58 3.48 8.73
CA LYS A 76 -2.51 4.63 8.91
C LYS A 76 -3.93 4.15 9.26
N GLU A 77 -4.42 3.14 8.58
CA GLU A 77 -5.76 2.56 8.78
C GLU A 77 -5.90 1.97 10.18
N LEU A 78 -4.91 1.23 10.64
CA LEU A 78 -4.86 0.69 12.00
C LEU A 78 -4.78 1.81 13.05
N GLN A 79 -4.04 2.89 12.78
CA GLN A 79 -4.06 4.06 13.67
C GLN A 79 -5.44 4.73 13.73
N LEU A 80 -6.10 4.91 12.59
CA LEU A 80 -7.45 5.47 12.53
C LEU A 80 -8.45 4.58 13.26
N LEU A 81 -8.38 3.26 13.13
CA LEU A 81 -9.27 2.34 13.83
C LEU A 81 -9.16 2.41 15.36
N LYS A 82 -8.03 2.88 15.92
CA LYS A 82 -7.88 3.15 17.36
C LYS A 82 -8.63 4.40 17.83
N ILE A 83 -8.82 5.37 16.93
CA ILE A 83 -9.41 6.66 17.27
C ILE A 83 -10.93 6.51 17.26
N GLU A 84 -11.57 6.80 18.38
CA GLU A 84 -13.02 6.81 18.49
C GLU A 84 -13.62 7.86 17.54
N ASN A 85 -14.74 7.52 16.90
CA ASN A 85 -15.43 8.35 15.92
C ASN A 85 -14.65 8.66 14.61
N SER A 86 -13.47 8.07 14.41
CA SER A 86 -12.83 8.12 13.09
C SER A 86 -13.67 7.39 12.03
N VAL A 87 -13.53 7.81 10.79
CA VAL A 87 -14.20 7.19 9.64
C VAL A 87 -13.15 6.91 8.58
N LEU A 88 -13.04 5.66 8.14
CA LEU A 88 -12.19 5.28 7.03
C LEU A 88 -12.77 5.79 5.71
N LEU A 89 -11.88 6.24 4.83
CA LEU A 89 -12.23 6.51 3.45
C LEU A 89 -12.52 5.19 2.70
N PRO A 90 -13.34 5.21 1.64
CA PRO A 90 -13.60 4.01 0.83
C PRO A 90 -12.33 3.33 0.33
N SER A 91 -11.33 4.08 -0.15
CA SER A 91 -10.03 3.55 -0.59
C SER A 91 -9.27 2.83 0.53
N GLN A 92 -9.35 3.34 1.76
CA GLN A 92 -8.72 2.73 2.93
C GLN A 92 -9.40 1.41 3.32
N ALA A 93 -10.73 1.36 3.26
CA ALA A 93 -11.47 0.12 3.50
C ALA A 93 -11.15 -0.95 2.42
N LEU A 94 -10.97 -0.56 1.15
CA LEU A 94 -10.51 -1.49 0.10
C LEU A 94 -9.11 -2.04 0.36
N GLN A 95 -8.19 -1.26 0.95
CA GLN A 95 -6.88 -1.76 1.36
C GLN A 95 -7.02 -2.84 2.45
N VAL A 96 -7.94 -2.65 3.41
CA VAL A 96 -8.25 -3.68 4.42
C VAL A 96 -8.77 -4.95 3.77
N ALA A 97 -9.67 -4.85 2.77
CA ALA A 97 -10.17 -6.01 2.03
C ALA A 97 -9.04 -6.71 1.27
N SER A 98 -8.17 -5.96 0.57
CA SER A 98 -7.01 -6.49 -0.16
C SER A 98 -6.07 -7.26 0.76
N LEU A 99 -5.73 -6.70 1.92
CA LEU A 99 -4.93 -7.39 2.94
C LEU A 99 -5.60 -8.69 3.40
N THR A 100 -6.91 -8.65 3.70
CA THR A 100 -7.66 -9.82 4.14
C THR A 100 -7.65 -10.93 3.09
N HIS A 101 -7.86 -10.60 1.82
CA HIS A 101 -7.77 -11.57 0.71
C HIS A 101 -6.36 -12.15 0.55
N THR A 102 -5.32 -11.32 0.67
CA THR A 102 -3.94 -11.79 0.55
C THR A 102 -3.59 -12.76 1.66
N VAL A 103 -4.02 -12.50 2.90
CA VAL A 103 -3.85 -13.43 4.02
C VAL A 103 -4.57 -14.74 3.78
N ASP A 104 -5.80 -14.73 3.26
CA ASP A 104 -6.53 -15.95 2.88
C ASP A 104 -5.75 -16.79 1.84
N LEU A 105 -5.21 -16.13 0.82
CA LEU A 105 -4.39 -16.80 -0.20
C LEU A 105 -3.13 -17.43 0.41
N ILE A 106 -2.45 -16.74 1.33
CA ILE A 106 -1.26 -17.25 2.02
C ILE A 106 -1.61 -18.44 2.92
N ILE A 107 -2.72 -18.36 3.68
CA ILE A 107 -3.19 -19.47 4.50
C ILE A 107 -3.50 -20.70 3.63
N LYS A 108 -4.22 -20.52 2.52
CA LYS A 108 -4.53 -21.59 1.57
C LYS A 108 -3.28 -22.21 0.98
N PHE A 109 -2.31 -21.38 0.58
CA PHE A 109 -1.02 -21.84 0.05
C PHE A 109 -0.30 -22.76 1.04
N PHE A 110 -0.09 -22.33 2.28
CA PHE A 110 0.62 -23.13 3.29
C PHE A 110 -0.18 -24.34 3.82
N ASN A 111 -1.49 -24.34 3.67
CA ASN A 111 -2.30 -25.51 4.01
C ASN A 111 -2.20 -26.63 2.94
N GLN A 112 -1.88 -26.26 1.70
CA GLN A 112 -1.65 -27.22 0.60
C GLN A 112 -0.21 -27.70 0.52
N ALA A 113 0.75 -26.90 1.03
CA ALA A 113 2.18 -27.18 0.95
C ALA A 113 2.74 -27.57 2.34
N GLU A 114 3.15 -28.82 2.52
CA GLU A 114 3.85 -29.26 3.73
C GLU A 114 5.34 -28.86 3.77
N ARG A 115 5.83 -28.20 2.74
CA ARG A 115 7.27 -28.04 2.45
C ARG A 115 7.97 -26.89 3.19
N HIS A 116 7.24 -25.93 3.77
CA HIS A 116 7.79 -24.70 4.35
C HIS A 116 7.32 -24.49 5.79
N PRO A 117 7.72 -25.37 6.74
CA PRO A 117 7.19 -25.36 8.10
C PRO A 117 7.54 -24.09 8.89
N LEU A 118 8.72 -23.49 8.66
CA LEU A 118 9.15 -22.30 9.39
C LEU A 118 8.41 -21.04 8.92
N LEU A 119 8.11 -20.92 7.63
CA LEU A 119 7.25 -19.86 7.13
C LEU A 119 5.80 -20.06 7.60
N LYS A 120 5.30 -21.30 7.59
CA LYS A 120 3.96 -21.61 8.10
C LYS A 120 3.80 -21.22 9.58
N GLN A 121 4.84 -21.29 10.38
CA GLN A 121 4.80 -20.84 11.79
C GLN A 121 4.45 -19.35 11.94
N ILE A 122 4.67 -18.51 10.93
CA ILE A 122 4.24 -17.09 10.97
C ILE A 122 2.71 -16.99 11.02
N LEU A 123 2.01 -18.01 10.52
CA LEU A 123 0.54 -18.10 10.52
C LEU A 123 -0.03 -18.75 11.78
N ASN A 124 0.80 -19.21 12.73
CA ASN A 124 0.33 -19.87 13.93
C ASN A 124 -0.69 -19.00 14.65
N ASP A 125 -1.81 -19.64 15.06
CA ASP A 125 -2.95 -19.01 15.73
C ASP A 125 -3.71 -17.96 14.89
N CYS A 126 -3.41 -17.85 13.59
CA CYS A 126 -4.15 -16.97 12.69
C CYS A 126 -5.47 -17.65 12.24
N ILE A 127 -6.59 -17.12 12.72
CA ILE A 127 -7.91 -17.51 12.27
C ILE A 127 -8.33 -16.57 11.15
N PHE A 128 -8.71 -17.14 10.00
CA PHE A 128 -9.24 -16.34 8.89
C PHE A 128 -10.69 -15.93 9.17
N GLU A 129 -10.96 -14.62 9.09
CA GLU A 129 -12.27 -14.02 9.32
C GLU A 129 -12.86 -13.48 7.99
N PRO A 130 -13.64 -14.28 7.27
CA PRO A 130 -14.22 -13.87 5.99
C PRO A 130 -15.20 -12.71 6.14
N ALA A 131 -15.76 -12.50 7.32
CA ALA A 131 -16.72 -11.44 7.60
C ALA A 131 -16.13 -10.05 7.30
N ILE A 132 -14.81 -9.85 7.47
CA ILE A 132 -14.14 -8.57 7.21
C ILE A 132 -14.26 -8.20 5.74
N ALA A 133 -13.79 -9.07 4.84
CA ALA A 133 -13.85 -8.82 3.39
C ALA A 133 -15.30 -8.75 2.90
N ASN A 134 -16.15 -9.69 3.32
CA ASN A 134 -17.55 -9.77 2.91
C ASN A 134 -18.32 -8.48 3.25
N GLU A 135 -18.11 -7.91 4.44
CA GLU A 135 -18.82 -6.67 4.82
C GLU A 135 -18.32 -5.47 4.02
N ILE A 136 -17.00 -5.38 3.76
CA ILE A 136 -16.45 -4.33 2.91
C ILE A 136 -17.03 -4.44 1.49
N GLU A 137 -17.06 -5.63 0.89
CA GLU A 137 -17.57 -5.87 -0.46
C GLU A 137 -19.09 -5.71 -0.57
N ARG A 138 -19.83 -5.93 0.53
CA ARG A 138 -21.25 -5.61 0.61
C ARG A 138 -21.49 -4.11 0.49
N VAL A 139 -20.60 -3.30 1.08
CA VAL A 139 -20.72 -1.84 1.14
C VAL A 139 -20.09 -1.17 -0.09
N LEU A 140 -18.92 -1.63 -0.53
CA LEU A 140 -18.13 -1.02 -1.59
C LEU A 140 -18.08 -1.92 -2.84
N ASP A 141 -17.96 -1.30 -3.99
CA ASP A 141 -17.54 -2.00 -5.22
C ASP A 141 -16.01 -2.01 -5.35
N SER A 142 -15.50 -2.65 -6.41
CA SER A 142 -14.07 -2.76 -6.68
C SER A 142 -13.36 -1.42 -6.97
N PHE A 143 -14.11 -0.37 -7.24
CA PHE A 143 -13.60 1.00 -7.49
C PHE A 143 -13.66 1.88 -6.24
N GLY A 144 -14.18 1.36 -5.13
CA GLY A 144 -14.37 2.12 -3.90
C GLY A 144 -15.61 3.00 -3.89
N VAL A 145 -16.57 2.75 -4.77
CA VAL A 145 -17.85 3.44 -4.74
C VAL A 145 -18.80 2.70 -3.81
N VAL A 146 -19.46 3.44 -2.92
CA VAL A 146 -20.48 2.86 -2.02
C VAL A 146 -21.66 2.37 -2.87
N ARG A 147 -21.96 1.07 -2.76
CA ARG A 147 -23.04 0.43 -3.53
C ARG A 147 -24.39 1.03 -3.15
N SER A 148 -25.28 1.18 -4.11
CA SER A 148 -26.65 1.61 -3.83
C SER A 148 -27.41 0.64 -2.91
N THR A 149 -27.00 -0.62 -2.91
CA THR A 149 -27.54 -1.68 -2.05
C THR A 149 -26.98 -1.66 -0.63
N ALA A 150 -25.99 -0.78 -0.33
CA ALA A 150 -25.40 -0.68 1.00
C ALA A 150 -26.41 -0.26 2.08
N SER A 151 -27.42 0.57 1.70
CA SER A 151 -28.59 0.84 2.54
C SER A 151 -29.83 1.06 1.69
N THR A 152 -30.99 0.84 2.29
CA THR A 152 -32.30 1.12 1.66
C THR A 152 -32.48 2.61 1.39
N GLU A 153 -31.98 3.46 2.29
CA GLU A 153 -32.04 4.91 2.17
C GLU A 153 -31.20 5.41 0.98
N LEU A 154 -29.94 4.96 0.86
CA LEU A 154 -29.09 5.34 -0.26
C LEU A 154 -29.69 4.93 -1.61
N MET A 155 -30.30 3.74 -1.65
CA MET A 155 -31.01 3.26 -2.85
C MET A 155 -32.17 4.18 -3.21
N HIS A 156 -32.96 4.59 -2.20
CA HIS A 156 -34.09 5.51 -2.41
C HIS A 156 -33.63 6.88 -2.90
N ILE A 157 -32.63 7.47 -2.24
CA ILE A 157 -32.03 8.76 -2.61
C ILE A 157 -31.56 8.73 -4.05
N ARG A 158 -30.76 7.74 -4.44
CA ARG A 158 -30.19 7.63 -5.81
C ARG A 158 -31.28 7.44 -6.88
N ARG A 159 -32.31 6.64 -6.61
CA ARG A 159 -33.44 6.48 -7.52
C ARG A 159 -34.22 7.80 -7.69
N THR A 160 -34.45 8.52 -6.60
CA THR A 160 -35.14 9.80 -6.62
C THR A 160 -34.30 10.84 -7.36
N LEU A 161 -32.99 10.86 -7.11
CA LEU A 161 -32.04 11.77 -7.78
C LEU A 161 -32.01 11.53 -9.28
N GLN A 162 -31.96 10.27 -9.73
CA GLN A 162 -32.03 9.92 -11.15
C GLN A 162 -33.32 10.39 -11.80
N ARG A 163 -34.47 10.21 -11.12
CA ARG A 163 -35.77 10.69 -11.61
C ARG A 163 -35.81 12.21 -11.71
N GLN A 164 -35.32 12.91 -10.66
CA GLN A 164 -35.33 14.38 -10.64
C GLN A 164 -34.38 14.97 -11.71
N ARG A 165 -33.23 14.35 -11.97
CA ARG A 165 -32.33 14.75 -13.05
C ARG A 165 -33.00 14.59 -14.42
N ALA A 166 -33.70 13.48 -14.67
CA ALA A 166 -34.44 13.27 -15.91
C ALA A 166 -35.62 14.28 -16.08
N GLU A 167 -36.27 14.67 -14.99
CA GLU A 167 -37.32 15.68 -14.97
C GLU A 167 -36.73 17.09 -15.27
N SER A 168 -35.60 17.42 -14.63
CA SER A 168 -34.85 18.66 -14.90
C SER A 168 -34.46 18.76 -16.37
N ASP A 169 -33.92 17.70 -16.96
CA ASP A 169 -33.54 17.70 -18.38
C ASP A 169 -34.73 18.01 -19.30
N ARG A 170 -35.89 17.40 -19.05
CA ARG A 170 -37.14 17.67 -19.83
C ARG A 170 -37.60 19.09 -19.65
N ALA A 171 -37.58 19.62 -18.42
CA ALA A 171 -37.97 20.99 -18.15
C ALA A 171 -37.04 22.00 -18.85
N TYR A 172 -35.71 21.77 -18.77
CA TYR A 172 -34.74 22.59 -19.48
C TYR A 172 -34.96 22.61 -21.01
N GLN A 173 -35.20 21.45 -21.63
CA GLN A 173 -35.44 21.36 -23.07
C GLN A 173 -36.69 22.16 -23.48
N GLN A 174 -37.76 22.14 -22.69
CA GLN A 174 -38.95 22.92 -22.93
C GLN A 174 -38.69 24.45 -22.84
N VAL A 175 -37.93 24.86 -21.82
CA VAL A 175 -37.56 26.25 -21.62
C VAL A 175 -36.65 26.75 -22.75
N ILE A 176 -35.62 25.96 -23.12
CA ILE A 176 -34.71 26.26 -24.22
C ILE A 176 -35.47 26.43 -25.51
N ALA A 177 -36.37 25.50 -25.87
CA ALA A 177 -37.18 25.60 -27.09
C ALA A 177 -38.01 26.90 -27.14
N ARG A 178 -38.62 27.29 -26.01
CA ARG A 178 -39.40 28.51 -25.87
C ARG A 178 -38.53 29.75 -26.00
N TYR A 179 -37.37 29.81 -25.33
CA TYR A 179 -36.49 30.97 -25.32
C TYR A 179 -35.76 31.14 -26.67
N LYS A 180 -35.43 30.02 -27.34
CA LYS A 180 -34.86 30.02 -28.68
C LYS A 180 -35.83 30.60 -29.72
N LYS A 181 -37.09 30.20 -29.64
CA LYS A 181 -38.16 30.76 -30.50
C LYS A 181 -38.31 32.28 -30.35
N ASN A 182 -38.03 32.80 -29.15
CA ASN A 182 -38.13 34.22 -28.84
C ASN A 182 -36.83 35.01 -29.11
N GLY A 183 -35.74 34.35 -29.53
CA GLY A 183 -34.43 34.96 -29.75
C GLY A 183 -33.74 35.46 -28.47
N TRP A 184 -34.03 34.84 -27.31
CA TRP A 184 -33.49 35.26 -26.01
C TRP A 184 -32.18 34.58 -25.62
N LEU A 185 -31.85 33.45 -26.25
CA LEU A 185 -30.62 32.69 -25.98
C LEU A 185 -29.44 33.24 -26.76
N THR A 186 -28.25 33.13 -26.20
CA THR A 186 -26.98 33.32 -26.93
C THR A 186 -26.61 32.06 -27.70
N ASP A 187 -25.54 32.09 -28.52
CA ASP A 187 -25.05 30.92 -29.26
C ASP A 187 -24.66 29.75 -28.33
N SER A 188 -24.22 30.05 -27.12
CA SER A 188 -23.97 29.06 -26.05
C SER A 188 -25.23 28.96 -25.17
N GLU A 189 -26.17 28.11 -25.55
CA GLU A 189 -27.52 28.06 -24.96
C GLU A 189 -27.51 27.72 -23.46
N GLU A 190 -26.60 26.85 -23.03
CA GLU A 190 -26.46 26.35 -21.63
C GLU A 190 -25.06 26.58 -21.05
N SER A 191 -24.98 26.73 -19.74
CA SER A 191 -23.72 26.83 -18.98
C SER A 191 -23.91 26.30 -17.56
N SER A 192 -22.81 26.20 -16.82
CA SER A 192 -22.83 25.91 -15.39
C SER A 192 -22.25 27.08 -14.60
N ARG A 193 -22.93 27.47 -13.52
CA ARG A 193 -22.45 28.49 -12.60
C ARG A 193 -22.70 28.04 -11.17
N ASN A 194 -21.63 28.03 -10.35
CA ASN A 194 -21.69 27.61 -8.93
C ASN A 194 -22.34 26.22 -8.74
N GLY A 195 -22.07 25.29 -9.67
CA GLY A 195 -22.63 23.93 -9.62
C GLY A 195 -24.09 23.84 -10.07
N ARG A 196 -24.68 24.93 -10.55
CA ARG A 196 -26.04 24.97 -11.10
C ARG A 196 -26.03 25.05 -12.62
N ARG A 197 -26.97 24.38 -13.27
CA ARG A 197 -27.23 24.48 -14.68
C ARG A 197 -28.00 25.77 -14.93
N VAL A 198 -27.52 26.62 -15.85
CA VAL A 198 -28.08 27.92 -16.17
C VAL A 198 -28.20 28.09 -17.66
N LEU A 199 -29.11 28.94 -18.11
CA LEU A 199 -29.24 29.35 -19.50
C LEU A 199 -28.48 30.66 -19.76
N SER A 200 -27.81 30.71 -20.90
CA SER A 200 -27.08 31.89 -21.35
C SER A 200 -28.02 32.81 -22.13
N ILE A 201 -28.46 33.90 -21.52
CA ILE A 201 -29.49 34.83 -22.02
C ILE A 201 -28.82 36.12 -22.50
N VAL A 202 -29.29 36.66 -23.59
CA VAL A 202 -28.90 38.01 -24.03
C VAL A 202 -29.25 39.03 -22.95
N ALA A 203 -28.27 39.82 -22.49
CA ALA A 203 -28.39 40.66 -21.29
C ALA A 203 -29.56 41.65 -21.33
N GLU A 204 -29.95 42.09 -22.53
CA GLU A 204 -31.10 42.98 -22.74
C GLU A 204 -32.42 42.32 -22.32
N GLN A 205 -32.52 41.00 -22.43
CA GLN A 205 -33.74 40.22 -22.15
C GLN A 205 -33.80 39.70 -20.70
N LYS A 206 -32.79 39.95 -19.86
CA LYS A 206 -32.71 39.44 -18.49
C LYS A 206 -33.86 39.83 -17.58
N ARG A 207 -34.56 40.95 -17.86
CA ARG A 207 -35.74 41.42 -17.09
C ARG A 207 -37.05 40.79 -17.56
N THR A 208 -37.07 40.22 -18.78
CA THR A 208 -38.24 39.60 -19.37
C THR A 208 -38.43 38.15 -18.91
N ILE A 209 -37.36 37.57 -18.40
CA ILE A 209 -37.32 36.16 -17.99
C ILE A 209 -37.48 36.09 -16.47
N ASN A 210 -38.45 35.28 -16.03
CA ASN A 210 -38.62 34.96 -14.65
C ASN A 210 -37.56 33.91 -14.24
N GLY A 211 -36.67 34.24 -13.28
CA GLY A 211 -35.60 33.37 -12.84
C GLY A 211 -34.53 34.08 -12.02
N ILE A 212 -33.60 33.32 -11.53
CA ILE A 212 -32.47 33.82 -10.74
C ILE A 212 -31.27 34.04 -11.64
N ILE A 213 -30.73 35.27 -11.65
CA ILE A 213 -29.48 35.60 -12.32
C ILE A 213 -28.33 35.21 -11.43
N HIS A 214 -27.53 34.19 -11.82
CA HIS A 214 -26.40 33.72 -11.06
C HIS A 214 -25.11 34.47 -11.37
N ASP A 215 -24.96 34.95 -12.61
CA ASP A 215 -23.74 35.64 -13.04
C ASP A 215 -23.97 36.42 -14.31
N MET A 216 -23.00 37.25 -14.69
CA MET A 216 -22.96 37.94 -15.98
C MET A 216 -21.61 37.74 -16.65
N SER A 217 -21.57 37.68 -17.98
CA SER A 217 -20.30 37.61 -18.70
C SER A 217 -19.44 38.85 -18.43
N ALA A 218 -18.11 38.71 -18.56
CA ALA A 218 -17.16 39.80 -18.35
C ALA A 218 -17.46 41.05 -19.26
N THR A 219 -18.06 40.83 -20.43
CA THR A 219 -18.48 41.91 -21.34
C THR A 219 -19.85 42.47 -21.02
N GLY A 220 -20.57 41.94 -20.05
CA GLY A 220 -21.93 42.34 -19.70
C GLY A 220 -23.00 42.00 -20.72
N LYS A 221 -22.67 41.28 -21.81
CA LYS A 221 -23.61 40.98 -22.90
C LYS A 221 -24.46 39.72 -22.68
N THR A 222 -24.05 38.86 -21.77
CA THR A 222 -24.74 37.60 -21.44
C THR A 222 -25.06 37.55 -19.96
N ALA A 223 -26.29 37.23 -19.61
CA ALA A 223 -26.73 36.91 -18.26
C ALA A 223 -26.90 35.37 -18.12
N PHE A 224 -26.42 34.81 -17.05
CA PHE A 224 -26.58 33.39 -16.74
C PHE A 224 -27.75 33.23 -15.78
N VAL A 225 -28.87 32.74 -16.30
CA VAL A 225 -30.16 32.71 -15.59
C VAL A 225 -30.59 31.26 -15.33
N GLU A 226 -31.02 30.98 -14.11
CA GLU A 226 -31.77 29.78 -13.76
C GLU A 226 -33.25 30.10 -13.82
N PRO A 227 -34.02 29.55 -14.79
CA PRO A 227 -35.45 29.82 -14.92
C PRO A 227 -36.24 29.31 -13.72
N ASP A 228 -37.32 30.03 -13.36
CA ASP A 228 -38.18 29.63 -12.23
C ASP A 228 -38.78 28.23 -12.39
N GLU A 229 -39.05 27.82 -13.63
CA GLU A 229 -39.62 26.51 -13.95
C GLU A 229 -38.74 25.33 -13.54
N VAL A 230 -37.43 25.55 -13.49
CA VAL A 230 -36.45 24.49 -13.10
C VAL A 230 -35.87 24.69 -11.70
N LEU A 231 -36.10 25.86 -11.09
CA LEU A 231 -35.52 26.24 -9.82
C LEU A 231 -35.87 25.24 -8.70
N HIS A 232 -37.12 24.83 -8.58
CA HIS A 232 -37.59 23.89 -7.57
C HIS A 232 -36.97 22.50 -7.77
N ILE A 233 -36.85 22.05 -9.02
CA ILE A 233 -36.24 20.74 -9.35
C ILE A 233 -34.75 20.77 -9.01
N ASN A 234 -34.05 21.83 -9.38
CA ASN A 234 -32.60 21.97 -9.10
C ASN A 234 -32.34 22.08 -7.60
N ASN A 235 -33.15 22.78 -6.83
CA ASN A 235 -33.03 22.84 -5.38
C ASN A 235 -33.25 21.46 -4.75
N HIS A 236 -34.21 20.68 -5.24
CA HIS A 236 -34.45 19.32 -4.77
C HIS A 236 -33.29 18.40 -5.13
N ILE A 237 -32.70 18.50 -6.33
CA ILE A 237 -31.50 17.77 -6.72
C ILE A 237 -30.34 18.06 -5.77
N GLN A 238 -30.09 19.34 -5.47
CA GLN A 238 -29.00 19.72 -4.52
C GLN A 238 -29.25 19.16 -3.12
N GLN A 239 -30.49 19.17 -2.63
CA GLN A 239 -30.83 18.57 -1.36
C GLN A 239 -30.57 17.06 -1.37
N LEU A 240 -30.99 16.35 -2.40
CA LEU A 240 -30.75 14.92 -2.55
C LEU A 240 -29.25 14.58 -2.67
N GLU A 241 -28.46 15.41 -3.33
CA GLU A 241 -27.00 15.23 -3.39
C GLU A 241 -26.33 15.44 -2.03
N GLN A 242 -26.85 16.36 -1.22
CA GLN A 242 -26.40 16.53 0.16
C GLN A 242 -26.80 15.32 1.02
N ASP A 243 -28.03 14.86 0.91
CA ASP A 243 -28.54 13.69 1.62
C ASP A 243 -27.76 12.43 1.25
N GLU A 244 -27.39 12.27 -0.05
CA GLU A 244 -26.52 11.17 -0.50
C GLU A 244 -25.15 11.20 0.19
N ARG A 245 -24.51 12.38 0.27
CA ARG A 245 -23.21 12.54 0.94
C ARG A 245 -23.29 12.21 2.44
N LEU A 246 -24.34 12.65 3.10
CA LEU A 246 -24.55 12.37 4.51
C LEU A 246 -24.80 10.89 4.76
N GLU A 247 -25.60 10.23 3.91
CA GLU A 247 -25.88 8.82 4.01
C GLU A 247 -24.63 7.97 3.73
N ILE A 248 -23.84 8.31 2.72
CA ILE A 248 -22.54 7.67 2.45
C ILE A 248 -21.62 7.79 3.68
N THR A 249 -21.55 8.96 4.29
CA THR A 249 -20.75 9.16 5.51
C THR A 249 -21.24 8.29 6.66
N ARG A 250 -22.56 8.16 6.82
CA ARG A 250 -23.17 7.29 7.83
C ARG A 250 -22.82 5.82 7.59
N ILE A 251 -22.92 5.35 6.36
CA ILE A 251 -22.59 3.97 5.96
C ILE A 251 -21.10 3.71 6.24
N MET A 252 -20.19 4.60 5.82
CA MET A 252 -18.76 4.45 6.06
C MET A 252 -18.40 4.45 7.55
N ARG A 253 -19.11 5.24 8.36
CA ARG A 253 -18.96 5.22 9.82
C ARG A 253 -19.35 3.87 10.39
N GLN A 254 -20.47 3.30 9.97
CA GLN A 254 -20.91 1.97 10.41
C GLN A 254 -19.91 0.88 10.02
N LEU A 255 -19.42 0.90 8.78
CA LEU A 255 -18.36 0.01 8.32
C LEU A 255 -17.09 0.14 9.17
N THR A 256 -16.69 1.37 9.50
CA THR A 256 -15.51 1.61 10.34
C THR A 256 -15.68 1.07 11.75
N ILE A 257 -16.87 1.23 12.34
CA ILE A 257 -17.20 0.65 13.66
C ILE A 257 -17.15 -0.88 13.60
N PHE A 258 -17.68 -1.48 12.55
CA PHE A 258 -17.61 -2.92 12.33
C PHE A 258 -16.14 -3.40 12.26
N LEU A 259 -15.31 -2.76 11.43
CA LEU A 259 -13.90 -3.11 11.29
C LEU A 259 -13.10 -2.91 12.59
N ARG A 260 -13.48 -1.96 13.42
CA ARG A 260 -12.85 -1.73 14.73
C ARG A 260 -12.98 -2.94 15.65
N ASN A 261 -14.08 -3.71 15.57
CA ASN A 261 -14.24 -4.93 16.36
C ASN A 261 -13.21 -6.00 15.96
N TYR A 262 -12.67 -5.95 14.75
CA TYR A 262 -11.65 -6.85 14.24
C TYR A 262 -10.23 -6.25 14.30
N TYR A 263 -10.02 -5.19 15.08
CA TYR A 263 -8.75 -4.49 15.15
C TYR A 263 -7.55 -5.43 15.43
N THR A 264 -7.68 -6.31 16.42
CA THR A 264 -6.62 -7.27 16.78
C THR A 264 -6.34 -8.26 15.64
N THR A 265 -7.37 -8.76 14.98
CA THR A 265 -7.25 -9.64 13.81
C THR A 265 -6.54 -8.93 12.65
N LEU A 266 -6.92 -7.68 12.37
CA LEU A 266 -6.27 -6.87 11.33
C LEU A 266 -4.81 -6.55 11.65
N GLN A 267 -4.46 -6.33 12.92
CA GLN A 267 -3.07 -6.21 13.36
C GLN A 267 -2.28 -7.50 13.10
N GLN A 268 -2.86 -8.66 13.42
CA GLN A 268 -2.23 -9.95 13.16
C GLN A 268 -2.03 -10.18 11.66
N TYR A 269 -3.02 -9.88 10.82
CA TYR A 269 -2.91 -9.97 9.37
C TYR A 269 -1.81 -9.06 8.82
N PHE A 270 -1.76 -7.83 9.29
CA PHE A 270 -0.73 -6.88 8.88
C PHE A 270 0.67 -7.33 9.30
N PHE A 271 0.81 -7.88 10.52
CA PHE A 271 2.06 -8.48 10.99
C PHE A 271 2.49 -9.65 10.10
N ILE A 272 1.58 -10.57 9.77
CA ILE A 272 1.86 -11.72 8.88
C ILE A 272 2.40 -11.24 7.54
N LEU A 273 1.71 -10.29 6.89
CA LEU A 273 2.16 -9.77 5.60
C LEU A 273 3.50 -9.06 5.71
N THR A 274 3.73 -8.27 6.75
CA THR A 274 5.02 -7.59 6.99
C THR A 274 6.14 -8.61 7.12
N GLN A 275 5.96 -9.70 7.88
CA GLN A 275 6.96 -10.76 8.02
C GLN A 275 7.20 -11.51 6.69
N MET A 276 6.15 -11.83 5.96
CA MET A 276 6.28 -12.48 4.63
C MET A 276 7.04 -11.58 3.64
N ASP A 277 6.73 -10.29 3.61
CA ASP A 277 7.41 -9.29 2.77
C ASP A 277 8.90 -9.17 3.12
N MET A 278 9.23 -9.10 4.41
CA MET A 278 10.63 -9.07 4.87
C MET A 278 11.42 -10.31 4.42
N HIS A 279 10.86 -11.51 4.60
CA HIS A 279 11.52 -12.75 4.18
C HIS A 279 11.61 -12.85 2.66
N HIS A 280 10.60 -12.38 1.94
CA HIS A 280 10.63 -12.28 0.49
C HIS A 280 11.76 -11.37 0.00
N ALA A 281 11.90 -10.16 0.55
CA ALA A 281 12.97 -9.22 0.20
C ALA A 281 14.36 -9.77 0.52
N LYS A 282 14.55 -10.42 1.69
CA LYS A 282 15.80 -11.10 2.04
C LYS A 282 16.12 -12.27 1.09
N ALA A 283 15.11 -13.04 0.70
CA ALA A 283 15.26 -14.15 -0.24
C ALA A 283 15.65 -13.67 -1.64
N LEU A 284 15.05 -12.59 -2.14
CA LEU A 284 15.45 -11.95 -3.39
C LEU A 284 16.89 -11.46 -3.35
N PHE A 285 17.33 -10.86 -2.24
CA PHE A 285 18.72 -10.48 -2.03
C PHE A 285 19.63 -11.71 -2.13
N ALA A 286 19.28 -12.79 -1.43
CA ALA A 286 20.06 -14.03 -1.45
C ALA A 286 20.17 -14.62 -2.86
N LEU A 287 19.10 -14.63 -3.64
CA LEU A 287 19.09 -15.10 -5.04
C LEU A 287 19.97 -14.21 -5.93
N ASN A 288 19.81 -12.89 -5.81
CA ASN A 288 20.54 -11.92 -6.64
C ASN A 288 22.05 -11.97 -6.43
N TYR A 289 22.50 -12.25 -5.21
CA TYR A 289 23.92 -12.24 -4.84
C TYR A 289 24.46 -13.64 -4.55
N ARG A 290 23.71 -14.72 -4.87
CA ARG A 290 24.09 -16.11 -4.66
C ARG A 290 24.48 -16.39 -3.21
N ALA A 291 23.80 -15.74 -2.26
CA ALA A 291 24.01 -15.96 -0.85
C ALA A 291 23.39 -17.30 -0.40
N VAL A 292 24.01 -17.93 0.56
CA VAL A 292 23.58 -19.21 1.14
C VAL A 292 23.34 -19.05 2.65
N LYS A 293 22.45 -19.86 3.20
CA LYS A 293 22.24 -19.90 4.65
C LYS A 293 23.51 -20.36 5.35
N PRO A 294 24.09 -19.58 6.29
CA PRO A 294 25.22 -20.01 7.07
C PRO A 294 24.82 -21.06 8.13
N GLU A 295 25.75 -21.93 8.50
CA GLU A 295 25.63 -22.81 9.66
C GLU A 295 26.08 -22.06 10.91
N ILE A 296 25.23 -22.01 11.92
CA ILE A 296 25.52 -21.36 13.20
C ILE A 296 26.05 -22.42 14.18
N THR A 297 27.32 -22.29 14.57
CA THR A 297 27.99 -23.22 15.49
C THR A 297 28.16 -22.63 16.90
N ILE A 298 28.20 -23.49 17.93
CA ILE A 298 28.56 -23.10 19.29
C ILE A 298 30.08 -23.04 19.49
N LYS A 299 30.87 -23.56 18.54
CA LYS A 299 32.33 -23.53 18.59
C LYS A 299 32.84 -22.13 18.23
N SER A 300 33.96 -21.71 18.84
CA SER A 300 34.67 -20.49 18.41
C SER A 300 35.36 -20.75 17.07
N GLU A 301 34.57 -20.68 15.99
CA GLU A 301 35.01 -21.03 14.64
C GLU A 301 34.40 -20.06 13.62
N ILE A 302 35.20 -19.64 12.67
CA ILE A 302 34.75 -18.91 11.47
C ILE A 302 35.26 -19.68 10.26
N ASN A 303 34.35 -20.20 9.45
CA ASN A 303 34.67 -20.92 8.22
C ASN A 303 33.93 -20.29 7.05
N LEU A 304 34.64 -19.50 6.26
CA LEU A 304 34.14 -18.82 5.07
C LEU A 304 34.76 -19.46 3.84
N VAL A 305 33.96 -20.10 3.02
CA VAL A 305 34.41 -20.77 1.78
C VAL A 305 33.91 -20.00 0.57
N ASN A 306 34.82 -19.54 -0.30
CA ASN A 306 34.51 -18.76 -1.49
C ASN A 306 33.64 -17.53 -1.18
N ALA A 307 33.91 -16.88 -0.06
CA ALA A 307 33.17 -15.72 0.38
C ALA A 307 33.53 -14.48 -0.45
N SER A 308 32.58 -13.61 -0.68
CA SER A 308 32.74 -12.36 -1.40
C SER A 308 32.23 -11.18 -0.58
N HIS A 309 32.81 -10.00 -0.79
CA HIS A 309 32.36 -8.78 -0.11
C HIS A 309 30.99 -8.37 -0.62
N PRO A 310 29.93 -8.30 0.22
CA PRO A 310 28.56 -8.02 -0.24
C PRO A 310 28.43 -6.71 -0.99
N ILE A 311 29.05 -5.63 -0.50
CA ILE A 311 28.97 -4.31 -1.16
C ILE A 311 29.61 -4.34 -2.54
N LEU A 312 30.74 -5.04 -2.71
CA LEU A 312 31.37 -5.16 -4.02
C LEU A 312 30.50 -5.94 -4.99
N LEU A 313 29.79 -6.98 -4.53
CA LEU A 313 28.82 -7.72 -5.35
C LEU A 313 27.65 -6.82 -5.77
N MET A 314 27.15 -5.97 -4.88
CA MET A 314 26.09 -5.01 -5.17
C MET A 314 26.54 -3.99 -6.25
N GLN A 315 27.78 -3.50 -6.16
CA GLN A 315 28.36 -2.56 -7.12
C GLN A 315 28.71 -3.22 -8.47
N GLN A 316 28.95 -4.53 -8.50
CA GLN A 316 29.33 -5.26 -9.71
C GLN A 316 28.24 -5.26 -10.79
N LYS A 317 26.95 -5.10 -10.44
CA LYS A 317 25.85 -4.94 -11.41
C LYS A 317 26.07 -3.74 -12.35
N ASP A 318 26.84 -2.74 -11.89
CA ASP A 318 27.08 -1.49 -12.62
C ASP A 318 28.47 -1.44 -13.32
N VAL A 319 29.40 -2.33 -12.95
CA VAL A 319 30.78 -2.31 -13.45
C VAL A 319 31.28 -3.73 -13.72
N GLN A 320 31.79 -4.00 -14.93
CA GLN A 320 32.29 -5.32 -15.38
C GLN A 320 33.56 -5.81 -14.64
N LYS A 321 33.70 -5.60 -13.34
CA LYS A 321 34.85 -6.05 -12.54
C LYS A 321 34.46 -7.27 -11.74
N ASN A 322 35.11 -8.40 -11.96
CA ASN A 322 34.88 -9.62 -11.18
C ASN A 322 35.36 -9.44 -9.74
N VAL A 323 34.47 -9.65 -8.77
CA VAL A 323 34.84 -9.73 -7.36
C VAL A 323 35.57 -11.05 -7.13
N VAL A 324 36.80 -10.99 -6.60
CA VAL A 324 37.57 -12.21 -6.28
C VAL A 324 37.12 -12.76 -4.94
N PRO A 325 36.62 -14.00 -4.88
CA PRO A 325 36.24 -14.64 -3.62
C PRO A 325 37.48 -15.02 -2.78
N PHE A 326 37.29 -15.16 -1.48
CA PHE A 326 38.33 -15.62 -0.57
C PHE A 326 37.82 -16.77 0.30
N THR A 327 38.75 -17.60 0.79
CA THR A 327 38.47 -18.66 1.76
C THR A 327 39.26 -18.38 3.02
N LEU A 328 38.61 -18.49 4.20
CA LEU A 328 39.19 -18.21 5.49
C LEU A 328 38.68 -19.19 6.50
N HIS A 329 39.59 -19.76 7.30
CA HIS A 329 39.25 -20.64 8.39
C HIS A 329 40.03 -20.23 9.66
N LEU A 330 39.28 -19.90 10.73
CA LEU A 330 39.76 -19.63 12.08
C LEU A 330 39.03 -20.53 13.05
N ASN A 331 39.77 -21.09 14.01
CA ASN A 331 39.23 -21.98 15.06
C ASN A 331 40.04 -21.85 16.36
N SER A 332 39.77 -22.71 17.33
CA SER A 332 40.49 -22.73 18.63
C SER A 332 42.01 -22.93 18.51
N GLU A 333 42.48 -23.62 17.48
CA GLU A 333 43.91 -23.87 17.22
C GLU A 333 44.55 -22.78 16.38
N LYS A 334 43.89 -22.37 15.30
CA LYS A 334 44.33 -21.32 14.37
C LYS A 334 43.55 -20.03 14.65
N ARG A 335 44.03 -19.27 15.64
CA ARG A 335 43.32 -18.08 16.16
C ARG A 335 43.74 -16.77 15.52
N ILE A 336 44.84 -16.75 14.78
CA ILE A 336 45.45 -15.56 14.23
C ILE A 336 45.71 -15.78 12.73
N LEU A 337 45.17 -14.83 11.95
CA LEU A 337 45.41 -14.74 10.50
C LEU A 337 46.22 -13.47 10.22
N ILE A 338 47.39 -13.62 9.58
CA ILE A 338 48.22 -12.50 9.11
C ILE A 338 47.97 -12.31 7.62
N ILE A 339 47.46 -11.13 7.23
CA ILE A 339 47.23 -10.76 5.85
C ILE A 339 48.35 -9.77 5.44
N SER A 340 49.20 -10.17 4.52
CA SER A 340 50.29 -9.34 3.98
C SER A 340 50.10 -9.07 2.47
N GLY A 341 50.70 -8.04 1.97
CA GLY A 341 50.63 -7.67 0.54
C GLY A 341 50.65 -6.15 0.31
N PRO A 342 50.64 -5.69 -0.93
CA PRO A 342 50.65 -4.24 -1.26
C PRO A 342 49.35 -3.56 -0.77
N ASN A 343 49.38 -2.22 -0.57
CA ASN A 343 48.25 -1.49 -0.04
C ASN A 343 46.99 -1.57 -0.94
N ALA A 344 47.17 -1.72 -2.25
CA ALA A 344 46.08 -1.91 -3.21
C ALA A 344 45.58 -3.38 -3.32
N GLY A 345 46.15 -4.33 -2.55
CA GLY A 345 45.88 -5.78 -2.66
C GLY A 345 44.63 -6.26 -1.97
N GLY A 346 43.71 -5.38 -1.53
CA GLY A 346 42.41 -5.81 -0.97
C GLY A 346 42.41 -6.26 0.50
N LYS A 347 43.52 -6.08 1.28
CA LYS A 347 43.62 -6.48 2.69
C LYS A 347 42.44 -5.95 3.55
N THR A 348 42.21 -4.65 3.50
CA THR A 348 41.13 -3.98 4.23
C THR A 348 39.73 -4.48 3.78
N VAL A 349 39.58 -4.72 2.48
CA VAL A 349 38.34 -5.25 1.90
C VAL A 349 38.01 -6.65 2.46
N CYS A 350 39.05 -7.53 2.52
CA CYS A 350 38.90 -8.87 3.10
C CYS A 350 38.48 -8.80 4.59
N MET A 351 39.15 -7.98 5.40
CA MET A 351 38.79 -7.81 6.82
C MET A 351 37.37 -7.29 7.00
N LYS A 352 36.96 -6.28 6.21
CA LYS A 352 35.59 -5.75 6.22
C LYS A 352 34.57 -6.78 5.79
N ALA A 353 34.88 -7.58 4.75
CA ALA A 353 34.00 -8.64 4.28
C ALA A 353 33.71 -9.66 5.37
N VAL A 354 34.74 -10.12 6.11
CA VAL A 354 34.56 -11.05 7.24
C VAL A 354 33.64 -10.45 8.30
N GLY A 355 33.91 -9.23 8.74
CA GLY A 355 33.07 -8.56 9.75
C GLY A 355 31.63 -8.36 9.28
N LEU A 356 31.43 -7.90 8.04
CA LEU A 356 30.11 -7.67 7.48
C LEU A 356 29.29 -8.97 7.34
N LEU A 357 29.92 -10.04 6.84
CA LEU A 357 29.26 -11.36 6.71
C LEU A 357 28.84 -11.93 8.07
N LEU A 358 29.65 -11.74 9.11
CA LEU A 358 29.29 -12.16 10.48
C LEU A 358 28.12 -11.35 11.05
N ILE A 359 28.08 -10.03 10.78
CA ILE A 359 26.94 -9.18 11.18
C ILE A 359 25.67 -9.58 10.42
N MET A 360 25.78 -9.85 9.13
CA MET A 360 24.63 -10.27 8.31
C MET A 360 24.08 -11.64 8.70
N ALA A 361 24.89 -12.50 9.32
CA ALA A 361 24.46 -13.82 9.83
C ALA A 361 23.70 -13.71 11.16
N GLN A 362 23.77 -12.62 11.87
CA GLN A 362 23.17 -12.33 13.17
C GLN A 362 21.95 -11.44 13.07
#